data_17b81c3a687614c3dbd03e36523810f1
#
_entry.id   17b81c3a687614c3dbd03e36523810f1
#
_cell.length_a   1.000
_cell.length_b   1.000
_cell.length_c   1.000
_cell.angle_alpha   90.00
_cell.angle_beta   90.00
_cell.angle_gamma   90.00
#
_symmetry.space_group_name_H-M   'P 1'
#
loop_
_entity.id
_entity.type
_entity.pdbx_description
1 polymer ?
#
loop_
_entity_poly.entity_id
_entity_poly.type
_entity_poly.pdbx_seq_one_letter_code
_entity_poly.pdbx_strand_id
1 'polypeptide(L)'
;MITLQRMKKNFEFKKVYSEGRYYVEKYLVMYSIKNLSDYNKIGYSVSKKVGKAVTRNRVKRLMRENYRLLEDQIKKGYDIIFTARQGSADVEFMDVKKCMESAMIRGRILKK
;
A
#
# COMPACT_ATOMS: atom_id res chain seq x y z
N MET A 1 3.42 7.51 20.45
CA MET A 1 2.36 6.51 20.19
C MET A 1 2.52 5.95 18.78
N ILE A 2 2.49 4.64 18.65
CA ILE A 2 2.63 4.01 17.34
C ILE A 2 1.26 3.99 16.66
N THR A 3 1.16 4.64 15.50
CA THR A 3 -0.08 4.67 14.73
C THR A 3 -0.02 3.77 13.49
N LEU A 4 1.11 3.09 13.30
CA LEU A 4 1.37 2.26 12.12
C LEU A 4 1.96 0.93 12.56
N GLN A 5 1.45 -0.15 11.99
CA GLN A 5 2.01 -1.48 12.17
C GLN A 5 2.17 -2.12 10.78
N ARG A 6 3.17 -2.98 10.65
CA ARG A 6 3.41 -3.70 9.40
C ARG A 6 2.79 -5.08 9.47
N MET A 7 2.16 -5.46 8.38
CA MET A 7 1.66 -6.83 8.25
C MET A 7 2.83 -7.77 8.04
N LYS A 8 2.84 -8.86 8.78
CA LYS A 8 3.91 -9.84 8.70
C LYS A 8 3.43 -11.23 8.37
N LYS A 9 2.20 -11.56 8.71
CA LYS A 9 1.70 -12.93 8.61
C LYS A 9 0.81 -13.10 7.40
N ASN A 10 0.89 -14.27 6.79
CA ASN A 10 0.12 -14.57 5.59
C ASN A 10 -1.39 -14.42 5.78
N PHE A 11 -1.91 -14.78 6.96
CA PHE A 11 -3.35 -14.67 7.18
C PHE A 11 -3.81 -13.22 7.19
N GLU A 12 -2.96 -12.29 7.60
CA GLU A 12 -3.29 -10.87 7.58
C GLU A 12 -3.47 -10.38 6.14
N PHE A 13 -2.53 -10.73 5.26
CA PHE A 13 -2.63 -10.39 3.84
C PHE A 13 -3.85 -11.04 3.21
N LYS A 14 -4.06 -12.32 3.51
CA LYS A 14 -5.14 -13.08 2.92
C LYS A 14 -6.51 -12.49 3.25
N LYS A 15 -6.68 -12.05 4.49
CA LYS A 15 -7.93 -11.42 4.91
C LYS A 15 -8.23 -10.16 4.10
N VAL A 16 -7.23 -9.30 3.95
CA VAL A 16 -7.41 -8.04 3.22
C VAL A 16 -7.69 -8.31 1.75
N TYR A 17 -6.96 -9.25 1.14
CA TYR A 17 -7.17 -9.58 -0.25
C TYR A 17 -8.57 -10.15 -0.51
N SER A 18 -9.07 -10.97 0.41
CA SER A 18 -10.35 -11.65 0.18
C SER A 18 -11.55 -10.83 0.60
N GLU A 19 -11.42 -9.98 1.63
CA GLU A 19 -12.55 -9.24 2.19
C GLU A 19 -12.51 -7.74 1.92
N GLY A 20 -11.35 -7.21 1.58
CA GLY A 20 -11.19 -5.79 1.37
C GLY A 20 -11.67 -5.32 0.02
N ARG A 21 -11.76 -4.00 -0.11
CA ARG A 21 -11.98 -3.38 -1.41
C ARG A 21 -10.65 -3.12 -2.07
N TYR A 22 -10.65 -3.02 -3.40
CA TYR A 22 -9.40 -2.75 -4.11
C TYR A 22 -9.57 -1.61 -5.11
N TYR A 23 -8.47 -0.93 -5.35
CA TYR A 23 -8.43 0.22 -6.25
C TYR A 23 -7.21 0.08 -7.15
N VAL A 24 -7.45 -0.10 -8.44
CA VAL A 24 -6.39 -0.35 -9.41
C VAL A 24 -5.84 0.97 -9.93
N GLU A 25 -4.52 1.11 -9.88
CA GLU A 25 -3.82 2.24 -10.46
C GLU A 25 -2.83 1.73 -11.51
N LYS A 26 -2.14 2.65 -12.18
CA LYS A 26 -1.24 2.26 -13.27
C LYS A 26 -0.16 1.28 -12.84
N TYR A 27 0.47 1.54 -11.70
CA TYR A 27 1.62 0.76 -11.24
C TYR A 27 1.37 -0.07 -10.00
N LEU A 28 0.24 0.11 -9.35
CA LEU A 28 -0.06 -0.66 -8.15
C LEU A 28 -1.57 -0.81 -7.96
N VAL A 29 -1.92 -1.70 -7.05
CA VAL A 29 -3.31 -1.88 -6.61
C VAL A 29 -3.30 -1.71 -5.10
N MET A 30 -4.23 -0.91 -4.58
CA MET A 30 -4.41 -0.77 -3.14
C MET A 30 -5.59 -1.61 -2.71
N TYR A 31 -5.39 -2.44 -1.68
CA TYR A 31 -6.47 -3.19 -1.02
C TYR A 31 -6.65 -2.62 0.37
N SER A 32 -7.88 -2.44 0.81
CA SER A 32 -8.12 -1.89 2.14
C SER A 32 -9.38 -2.45 2.77
N ILE A 33 -9.34 -2.54 4.10
CA ILE A 33 -10.48 -2.96 4.90
C ILE A 33 -10.39 -2.23 6.24
N LYS A 34 -11.54 -1.86 6.81
CA LYS A 34 -11.56 -1.25 8.14
C LYS A 34 -11.21 -2.30 9.20
N ASN A 35 -10.41 -1.90 10.18
CA ASN A 35 -10.00 -2.82 11.25
C ASN A 35 -10.53 -2.46 12.63
N LEU A 36 -11.35 -1.40 12.72
CA LEU A 36 -12.01 -0.98 13.96
C LEU A 36 -11.03 -0.64 15.10
N SER A 37 -9.82 -0.24 14.74
CA SER A 37 -8.84 0.21 15.72
C SER A 37 -8.44 1.66 15.43
N ASP A 38 -7.51 2.18 16.22
CA ASP A 38 -7.03 3.56 16.04
C ASP A 38 -5.67 3.64 15.37
N TYR A 39 -5.28 2.56 14.71
CA TYR A 39 -4.01 2.52 13.95
C TYR A 39 -4.21 1.79 12.64
N ASN A 40 -3.25 1.96 11.74
CA ASN A 40 -3.25 1.27 10.46
C ASN A 40 -2.24 0.15 10.45
N LYS A 41 -2.58 -0.95 9.77
CA LYS A 41 -1.62 -2.01 9.46
C LYS A 41 -1.35 -1.96 7.97
N ILE A 42 -0.07 -1.90 7.60
CA ILE A 42 0.32 -1.73 6.21
C ILE A 42 1.14 -2.90 5.72
N GLY A 43 0.79 -3.40 4.56
CA GLY A 43 1.55 -4.44 3.88
C GLY A 43 1.98 -3.98 2.50
N TYR A 44 3.14 -4.44 2.07
CA TYR A 44 3.64 -4.16 0.73
C TYR A 44 3.95 -5.49 0.07
N SER A 45 3.49 -5.66 -1.16
CA SER A 45 3.68 -6.90 -1.89
C SER A 45 4.22 -6.61 -3.28
N VAL A 46 5.36 -7.21 -3.60
CA VAL A 46 5.96 -7.10 -4.93
C VAL A 46 6.37 -8.49 -5.36
N SER A 47 5.68 -9.04 -6.36
CA SER A 47 5.93 -10.41 -6.80
C SER A 47 7.16 -10.50 -7.69
N LYS A 48 7.63 -11.73 -7.89
CA LYS A 48 8.79 -12.00 -8.75
C LYS A 48 8.56 -11.56 -10.20
N LYS A 49 7.32 -11.40 -10.60
CA LYS A 49 6.99 -10.95 -11.95
C LYS A 49 7.41 -9.51 -12.21
N VAL A 50 7.59 -8.72 -11.16
CA VAL A 50 8.05 -7.34 -11.30
C VAL A 50 9.52 -7.28 -11.64
N GLY A 51 10.33 -8.16 -11.05
CA GLY A 51 11.75 -8.19 -11.33
C GLY A 51 12.54 -8.95 -10.28
N LYS A 52 13.86 -8.80 -10.36
CA LYS A 52 14.77 -9.44 -9.43
C LYS A 52 14.65 -8.84 -8.03
N ALA A 53 15.27 -9.49 -7.05
CA ALA A 53 15.18 -9.08 -5.65
C ALA A 53 15.54 -7.61 -5.44
N VAL A 54 16.60 -7.13 -6.09
CA VAL A 54 17.03 -5.73 -5.98
C VAL A 54 15.92 -4.79 -6.45
N THR A 55 15.32 -5.09 -7.59
CA THR A 55 14.22 -4.30 -8.14
C THR A 55 13.01 -4.32 -7.22
N ARG A 56 12.65 -5.50 -6.73
CA ARG A 56 11.50 -5.63 -5.83
C ARG A 56 11.71 -4.84 -4.54
N ASN A 57 12.91 -4.89 -3.99
CA ASN A 57 13.23 -4.14 -2.77
C ASN A 57 13.16 -2.64 -3.01
N ARG A 58 13.60 -2.19 -4.19
CA ARG A 58 13.52 -0.78 -4.56
C ARG A 58 12.06 -0.32 -4.64
N VAL A 59 11.20 -1.10 -5.28
CA VAL A 59 9.79 -0.74 -5.42
C VAL A 59 9.11 -0.70 -4.04
N LYS A 60 9.39 -1.68 -3.20
CA LYS A 60 8.86 -1.68 -1.82
C LYS A 60 9.30 -0.44 -1.06
N ARG A 61 10.56 -0.06 -1.19
CA ARG A 61 11.08 1.12 -0.52
C ARG A 61 10.37 2.38 -0.97
N LEU A 62 10.14 2.50 -2.29
CA LEU A 62 9.42 3.67 -2.81
C LEU A 62 8.00 3.76 -2.26
N MET A 63 7.32 2.64 -2.16
CA MET A 63 5.97 2.61 -1.57
C MET A 63 6.02 2.99 -0.09
N ARG A 64 6.98 2.46 0.64
CA ARG A 64 7.13 2.74 2.07
C ARG A 64 7.45 4.21 2.32
N GLU A 65 8.33 4.78 1.53
CA GLU A 65 8.70 6.18 1.66
C GLU A 65 7.53 7.11 1.37
N ASN A 66 6.75 6.78 0.36
CA ASN A 66 5.56 7.56 0.03
C ASN A 66 4.51 7.47 1.12
N TYR A 67 4.30 6.27 1.67
CA TYR A 67 3.35 6.13 2.76
C TYR A 67 3.75 7.01 3.94
N ARG A 68 5.03 7.02 4.27
CA ARG A 68 5.54 7.84 5.38
C ARG A 68 5.27 9.32 5.16
N LEU A 69 5.45 9.80 3.94
CA LEU A 69 5.18 11.21 3.63
C LEU A 69 3.71 11.57 3.74
N LEU A 70 2.82 10.61 3.43
CA LEU A 70 1.39 10.86 3.43
C LEU A 70 0.73 10.53 4.76
N GLU A 71 1.48 9.98 5.70
CA GLU A 71 0.92 9.39 6.92
C GLU A 71 0.02 10.33 7.70
N ASP A 72 0.41 11.59 7.82
CA ASP A 72 -0.40 12.57 8.57
C ASP A 72 -1.75 12.83 7.94
N GLN A 73 -1.88 12.57 6.65
CA GLN A 73 -3.11 12.80 5.91
C GLN A 73 -3.97 11.56 5.80
N ILE A 74 -3.49 10.42 6.29
CA ILE A 74 -4.18 9.15 6.17
C ILE A 74 -5.06 8.91 7.39
N LYS A 75 -6.31 8.55 7.15
CA LYS A 75 -7.23 8.19 8.23
C LYS A 75 -6.76 6.92 8.90
N LYS A 76 -7.04 6.78 10.19
CA LYS A 76 -6.65 5.61 10.97
C LYS A 76 -7.77 4.58 10.97
N GLY A 77 -7.39 3.33 11.25
CA GLY A 77 -8.35 2.25 11.38
C GLY A 77 -8.50 1.39 10.15
N TYR A 78 -7.45 1.28 9.35
CA TYR A 78 -7.49 0.47 8.13
C TYR A 78 -6.32 -0.49 8.07
N ASP A 79 -6.59 -1.68 7.55
CA ASP A 79 -5.54 -2.57 7.08
C ASP A 79 -5.42 -2.33 5.58
N ILE A 80 -4.23 -1.97 5.14
CA ILE A 80 -3.99 -1.56 3.75
C ILE A 80 -2.84 -2.36 3.16
N ILE A 81 -3.02 -2.85 1.94
CA ILE A 81 -1.94 -3.51 1.20
C ILE A 81 -1.74 -2.78 -0.11
N PHE A 82 -0.50 -2.45 -0.40
CA PHE A 82 -0.10 -1.93 -1.70
C PHE A 82 0.62 -3.04 -2.45
N THR A 83 0.05 -3.45 -3.58
CA THR A 83 0.60 -4.53 -4.40
C THR A 83 1.09 -3.93 -5.71
N ALA A 84 2.38 -4.07 -5.99
CA ALA A 84 2.95 -3.55 -7.24
C ALA A 84 2.47 -4.40 -8.41
N ARG A 85 2.14 -3.74 -9.51
CA ARG A 85 1.72 -4.44 -10.73
C ARG A 85 2.92 -4.77 -11.57
N GLN A 86 2.77 -5.79 -12.41
CA GLN A 86 3.76 -6.10 -13.43
C GLN A 86 3.93 -4.85 -14.30
N GLY A 87 5.17 -4.48 -14.59
CA GLY A 87 5.46 -3.24 -15.31
C GLY A 87 5.93 -2.11 -14.42
N SER A 88 6.00 -2.32 -13.11
CA SER A 88 6.43 -1.29 -12.17
C SER A 88 7.93 -1.29 -11.87
N ALA A 89 8.72 -2.07 -12.63
CA ALA A 89 10.14 -2.22 -12.34
C ALA A 89 10.91 -0.90 -12.38
N ASP A 90 10.54 -0.01 -13.28
CA ASP A 90 11.25 1.25 -13.51
C ASP A 90 10.54 2.48 -12.97
N VAL A 91 9.55 2.29 -12.09
CA VAL A 91 8.83 3.44 -11.54
C VAL A 91 9.74 4.34 -10.75
N GLU A 92 9.43 5.64 -10.81
CA GLU A 92 10.11 6.64 -10.02
C GLU A 92 9.27 7.00 -8.81
N PHE A 93 9.87 7.71 -7.87
CA PHE A 93 9.19 8.11 -6.65
C PHE A 93 7.84 8.81 -6.92
N MET A 94 7.82 9.73 -7.87
CA MET A 94 6.59 10.49 -8.17
C MET A 94 5.52 9.63 -8.83
N ASP A 95 5.92 8.61 -9.59
CA ASP A 95 4.96 7.69 -10.19
C ASP A 95 4.21 6.94 -9.09
N VAL A 96 4.96 6.46 -8.10
CA VAL A 96 4.38 5.74 -6.97
C VAL A 96 3.51 6.68 -6.14
N LYS A 97 3.98 7.89 -5.91
CA LYS A 97 3.24 8.89 -5.13
C LYS A 97 1.87 9.16 -5.74
N LYS A 98 1.83 9.41 -7.05
CA LYS A 98 0.57 9.69 -7.74
C LYS A 98 -0.39 8.51 -7.65
N CYS A 99 0.13 7.29 -7.82
CA CYS A 99 -0.71 6.10 -7.73
C CYS A 99 -1.28 5.92 -6.32
N MET A 100 -0.45 6.10 -5.31
CA MET A 100 -0.90 5.92 -3.94
C MET A 100 -1.90 6.99 -3.53
N GLU A 101 -1.65 8.24 -3.87
CA GLU A 101 -2.60 9.32 -3.58
C GLU A 101 -3.94 9.08 -4.26
N SER A 102 -3.92 8.72 -5.54
CA SER A 102 -5.13 8.46 -6.29
C SER A 102 -5.94 7.32 -5.67
N ALA A 103 -5.28 6.21 -5.34
CA ALA A 103 -5.95 5.07 -4.74
C ALA A 103 -6.54 5.43 -3.38
N MET A 104 -5.81 6.18 -2.56
CA MET A 104 -6.28 6.57 -1.23
C MET A 104 -7.45 7.54 -1.30
N ILE A 105 -7.46 8.42 -2.29
CA ILE A 105 -8.58 9.35 -2.50
C ILE A 105 -9.82 8.56 -2.89
N ARG A 106 -9.67 7.64 -3.86
CA ARG A 106 -10.78 6.80 -4.32
C ARG A 106 -11.32 5.93 -3.19
N GLY A 107 -10.43 5.42 -2.33
CA GLY A 107 -10.81 4.61 -1.19
C GLY A 107 -11.28 5.40 0.02
N ARG A 108 -11.26 6.74 -0.07
CA ARG A 108 -11.68 7.64 1.00
C ARG A 108 -10.87 7.44 2.28
N ILE A 109 -9.57 7.18 2.10
CA ILE A 109 -8.65 6.99 3.21
C ILE A 109 -7.86 8.25 3.52
N LEU A 110 -7.66 9.13 2.55
CA LEU A 110 -7.04 10.43 2.83
C LEU A 110 -8.05 11.36 3.49
N LYS A 111 -7.53 12.15 4.45
CA LYS A 111 -8.34 13.14 5.16
C LYS A 111 -8.59 14.31 4.21
N LYS A 112 -9.68 14.31 3.57
CA LYS A 112 -10.04 15.46 2.76
C LYS A 112 -11.41 15.34 2.26
#